data_5b2bf28b3844a38bfe58edacea3f1b70
#
_entry.id   5b2bf28b3844a38bfe58edacea3f1b70
#
_cell.length_a   1.000
_cell.length_b   1.000
_cell.length_c   1.000
_cell.angle_alpha   90.00
_cell.angle_beta   90.00
_cell.angle_gamma   90.00
#
_symmetry.space_group_name_H-M   'P 1'
#
loop_
_entity.id
_entity.type
_entity.pdbx_description
1 polymer ?
#
loop_
_entity_poly.entity_id
_entity_poly.type
_entity_poly.pdbx_seq_one_letter_code
_entity_poly.pdbx_strand_id
1 'polypeptide(L)'
;MWRGRDAKIIMQNENGPCSLIALTNVLLLQNRVQITPPDRPAVSYAYVSDMLADYLLEIHADPTQLSRVLNVLPKLMQGFQIDVFFDQPTHFGSDTGANTSAELLLFRLAQVPLLHGWLPDPSDTSLYRSMQQVRSYNGATTALANEEAQSVRDSSTREVREFLHAYPTQLTPWGLHAVSNAIPPGELAVLFRNSHLSVVYRRREDEGVSSMPALYMLVTDAAFQMDDRTVWESLEDTNGHHTRFFDA
;
A
#
# COMPACT_ATOMS: atom_id res chain seq x y z
N MET A 1 1.80 5.62 22.32
CA MET A 1 3.30 5.46 22.22
C MET A 1 3.62 4.31 21.27
N TRP A 2 4.61 4.44 20.40
CA TRP A 2 5.01 3.40 19.46
C TRP A 2 6.38 2.82 19.87
N ARG A 3 6.41 1.53 20.20
CA ARG A 3 7.64 0.81 20.63
C ARG A 3 8.42 1.55 21.74
N GLY A 4 7.70 2.04 22.75
CA GLY A 4 8.27 2.73 23.92
C GLY A 4 8.77 4.15 23.68
N ARG A 5 8.45 4.77 22.54
CA ARG A 5 8.76 6.18 22.24
C ARG A 5 7.53 6.93 21.74
N ASP A 6 7.53 8.23 21.95
CA ASP A 6 6.55 9.09 21.31
C ASP A 6 6.83 9.17 19.83
N ALA A 7 5.91 8.70 19.00
CA ALA A 7 5.98 8.76 17.56
C ALA A 7 4.84 9.62 17.03
N LYS A 8 5.16 10.57 16.18
CA LYS A 8 4.16 11.36 15.46
C LYS A 8 3.82 10.69 14.14
N ILE A 9 2.58 10.85 13.73
CA ILE A 9 2.09 10.45 12.42
C ILE A 9 1.42 11.64 11.74
N ILE A 10 1.35 11.58 10.42
CA ILE A 10 0.63 12.54 9.61
C ILE A 10 -0.77 12.01 9.39
N MET A 11 -1.77 12.77 9.84
CA MET A 11 -3.17 12.50 9.56
C MET A 11 -3.54 13.05 8.19
N GLN A 12 -4.47 12.40 7.53
CA GLN A 12 -4.98 12.80 6.23
C GLN A 12 -6.27 13.57 6.39
N ASN A 13 -6.29 14.82 5.94
CA ASN A 13 -7.51 15.54 5.67
C ASN A 13 -8.09 15.14 4.30
N GLU A 14 -9.27 15.61 3.95
CA GLU A 14 -9.95 15.27 2.71
C GLU A 14 -9.02 15.36 1.48
N ASN A 15 -9.04 14.32 0.63
CA ASN A 15 -8.31 14.24 -0.65
C ASN A 15 -6.78 14.46 -0.58
N GLY A 16 -6.14 14.14 0.55
CA GLY A 16 -4.68 14.20 0.67
C GLY A 16 -3.97 13.10 -0.15
N PRO A 17 -2.67 13.28 -0.42
CA PRO A 17 -1.85 12.31 -1.17
C PRO A 17 -1.54 11.08 -0.31
N CYS A 18 -2.43 10.10 -0.32
CA CYS A 18 -2.30 8.90 0.51
C CYS A 18 -0.94 8.19 0.36
N SER A 19 -0.36 8.18 -0.85
CA SER A 19 0.95 7.57 -1.11
C SER A 19 2.09 8.25 -0.34
N LEU A 20 2.11 9.57 -0.34
CA LEU A 20 3.12 10.36 0.37
C LEU A 20 2.94 10.22 1.88
N ILE A 21 1.70 10.27 2.37
CA ILE A 21 1.36 10.13 3.79
C ILE A 21 1.73 8.74 4.30
N ALA A 22 1.34 7.67 3.59
CA ALA A 22 1.65 6.31 3.99
C ALA A 22 3.16 6.04 4.03
N LEU A 23 3.88 6.45 2.97
CA LEU A 23 5.34 6.33 2.92
C LEU A 23 6.00 7.06 4.08
N THR A 24 5.63 8.32 4.30
CA THR A 24 6.21 9.16 5.36
C THR A 24 5.89 8.61 6.74
N ASN A 25 4.67 8.13 6.97
CA ASN A 25 4.30 7.54 8.27
C ASN A 25 5.10 6.28 8.58
N VAL A 26 5.42 5.43 7.60
CA VAL A 26 6.35 4.30 7.82
C VAL A 26 7.71 4.82 8.28
N LEU A 27 8.27 5.83 7.62
CA LEU A 27 9.57 6.40 7.97
C LEU A 27 9.57 7.08 9.35
N LEU A 28 8.50 7.78 9.71
CA LEU A 28 8.30 8.38 11.04
C LEU A 28 8.22 7.30 12.13
N LEU A 29 7.43 6.25 11.91
CA LEU A 29 7.29 5.13 12.84
C LEU A 29 8.58 4.32 12.97
N GLN A 30 9.39 4.24 11.92
CA GLN A 30 10.73 3.65 11.94
C GLN A 30 11.82 4.60 12.50
N ASN A 31 11.47 5.84 12.83
CA ASN A 31 12.42 6.89 13.29
C ASN A 31 13.52 7.21 12.26
N ARG A 32 13.23 7.08 10.99
CA ARG A 32 14.15 7.40 9.88
C ARG A 32 14.05 8.85 9.45
N VAL A 33 12.89 9.48 9.69
CA VAL A 33 12.66 10.93 9.54
C VAL A 33 11.92 11.46 10.76
N GLN A 34 11.99 12.77 10.99
CA GLN A 34 11.33 13.43 12.13
C GLN A 34 10.69 14.75 11.69
N ILE A 35 9.51 15.04 12.23
CA ILE A 35 8.86 16.35 12.04
C ILE A 35 9.52 17.37 12.97
N THR A 36 10.04 18.46 12.39
CA THR A 36 10.73 19.53 13.12
C THR A 36 10.03 20.88 12.89
N PRO A 37 9.73 21.69 13.93
CA PRO A 37 9.88 21.37 15.34
C PRO A 37 8.87 20.30 15.80
N PRO A 38 9.13 19.58 16.94
CA PRO A 38 8.29 18.46 17.39
C PRO A 38 6.86 18.82 17.75
N ASP A 39 6.60 20.07 18.08
CA ASP A 39 5.28 20.61 18.46
C ASP A 39 4.46 21.15 17.27
N ARG A 40 4.97 21.00 16.04
CA ARG A 40 4.29 21.45 14.82
C ARG A 40 2.89 20.80 14.70
N PRO A 41 1.80 21.58 14.65
CA PRO A 41 0.44 21.04 14.66
C PRO A 41 -0.02 20.53 13.29
N ALA A 42 0.62 21.00 12.20
CA ALA A 42 0.29 20.61 10.83
C ALA A 42 1.51 20.68 9.93
N VAL A 43 1.54 19.85 8.90
CA VAL A 43 2.57 19.84 7.88
C VAL A 43 1.94 20.10 6.51
N SER A 44 2.60 20.91 5.69
CA SER A 44 2.20 21.10 4.30
C SER A 44 2.75 19.99 3.42
N TYR A 45 2.15 19.82 2.24
CA TYR A 45 2.68 18.91 1.21
C TYR A 45 4.14 19.23 0.87
N ALA A 46 4.47 20.50 0.69
CA ALA A 46 5.83 20.93 0.39
C ALA A 46 6.81 20.51 1.50
N TYR A 47 6.45 20.74 2.77
CA TYR A 47 7.27 20.31 3.91
C TYR A 47 7.56 18.81 3.89
N VAL A 48 6.54 17.98 3.63
CA VAL A 48 6.69 16.51 3.59
C VAL A 48 7.55 16.09 2.40
N SER A 49 7.35 16.73 1.24
CA SER A 49 8.15 16.47 0.04
C SER A 49 9.64 16.85 0.23
N ASP A 50 9.92 18.00 0.85
CA ASP A 50 11.27 18.45 1.15
C ASP A 50 11.95 17.50 2.15
N MET A 51 11.24 17.11 3.22
CA MET A 51 11.75 16.14 4.21
C MET A 51 12.09 14.79 3.58
N LEU A 52 11.26 14.28 2.65
CA LEU A 52 11.56 13.05 1.92
C LEU A 52 12.73 13.24 0.94
N ALA A 53 12.82 14.39 0.27
CA ALA A 53 13.92 14.69 -0.63
C ALA A 53 15.25 14.71 0.13
N ASP A 54 15.32 15.41 1.27
CA ASP A 54 16.51 15.46 2.14
C ASP A 54 16.90 14.05 2.61
N TYR A 55 15.94 13.27 3.07
CA TYR A 55 16.16 11.88 3.49
C TYR A 55 16.74 11.02 2.35
N LEU A 56 16.18 11.11 1.15
CA LEU A 56 16.65 10.35 -0.01
C LEU A 56 18.03 10.80 -0.48
N LEU A 57 18.34 12.10 -0.40
CA LEU A 57 19.66 12.66 -0.69
C LEU A 57 20.73 12.14 0.27
N GLU A 58 20.37 11.96 1.54
CA GLU A 58 21.29 11.46 2.57
C GLU A 58 21.62 9.98 2.37
N ILE A 59 20.66 9.15 1.99
CA ILE A 59 20.82 7.69 1.94
C ILE A 59 21.22 7.14 0.57
N HIS A 60 21.16 7.93 -0.52
CA HIS A 60 21.43 7.47 -1.88
C HIS A 60 22.46 8.29 -2.61
N ALA A 61 23.35 7.59 -3.32
CA ALA A 61 24.43 8.17 -4.11
C ALA A 61 24.18 8.15 -5.63
N ASP A 62 23.13 7.46 -6.15
CA ASP A 62 22.85 7.42 -7.59
C ASP A 62 22.05 8.65 -8.05
N PRO A 63 22.71 9.64 -8.70
CA PRO A 63 22.05 10.88 -9.09
C PRO A 63 20.92 10.69 -10.10
N THR A 64 21.00 9.65 -10.95
CA THR A 64 20.01 9.40 -11.99
C THR A 64 18.69 8.92 -11.41
N GLN A 65 18.72 7.94 -10.52
CA GLN A 65 17.54 7.44 -9.85
C GLN A 65 16.94 8.50 -8.93
N LEU A 66 17.79 9.20 -8.19
CA LEU A 66 17.38 10.27 -7.30
C LEU A 66 16.67 11.40 -8.06
N SER A 67 17.22 11.86 -9.18
CA SER A 67 16.59 12.89 -10.03
C SER A 67 15.20 12.46 -10.52
N ARG A 68 15.02 11.19 -10.91
CA ARG A 68 13.70 10.66 -11.32
C ARG A 68 12.69 10.75 -10.20
N VAL A 69 13.08 10.35 -8.99
CA VAL A 69 12.20 10.36 -7.81
C VAL A 69 11.89 11.78 -7.36
N LEU A 70 12.87 12.67 -7.29
CA LEU A 70 12.65 14.08 -6.94
C LEU A 70 11.66 14.78 -7.90
N ASN A 71 11.71 14.43 -9.18
CA ASN A 71 10.78 14.96 -10.20
C ASN A 71 9.35 14.42 -10.09
N VAL A 72 9.13 13.29 -9.41
CA VAL A 72 7.79 12.73 -9.23
C VAL A 72 7.11 13.22 -7.95
N LEU A 73 7.89 13.58 -6.92
CA LEU A 73 7.33 14.05 -5.64
C LEU A 73 6.22 15.11 -5.81
N PRO A 74 6.40 16.18 -6.61
CA PRO A 74 5.35 17.19 -6.80
C PRO A 74 4.09 16.66 -7.47
N LYS A 75 4.17 15.56 -8.22
CA LYS A 75 3.06 14.97 -8.98
C LYS A 75 2.20 14.02 -8.15
N LEU A 76 2.69 13.53 -7.02
CA LEU A 76 1.95 12.60 -6.15
C LEU A 76 0.68 13.22 -5.55
N MET A 77 0.56 14.55 -5.54
CA MET A 77 -0.71 15.23 -5.23
C MET A 77 -1.85 14.86 -6.18
N GLN A 78 -1.53 14.55 -7.44
CA GLN A 78 -2.53 14.23 -8.48
C GLN A 78 -2.98 12.77 -8.44
N GLY A 79 -2.44 11.98 -7.54
CA GLY A 79 -2.71 10.56 -7.37
C GLY A 79 -1.49 9.69 -7.64
N PHE A 80 -1.62 8.44 -7.24
CA PHE A 80 -0.60 7.41 -7.41
C PHE A 80 -1.13 6.37 -8.39
N GLN A 81 -0.66 6.43 -9.63
CA GLN A 81 -1.08 5.49 -10.67
C GLN A 81 -0.12 4.30 -10.72
N ILE A 82 -0.62 3.15 -10.31
CA ILE A 82 0.10 1.89 -10.37
C ILE A 82 -0.75 0.81 -11.02
N ASP A 83 -0.13 -0.04 -11.80
CA ASP A 83 -0.75 -1.26 -12.29
C ASP A 83 -0.43 -2.40 -11.33
N VAL A 84 -1.44 -3.14 -10.90
CA VAL A 84 -1.31 -4.26 -9.96
C VAL A 84 -1.25 -5.55 -10.76
N PHE A 85 -0.21 -6.37 -10.54
CA PHE A 85 -0.07 -7.69 -11.14
C PHE A 85 -0.64 -8.77 -10.23
N PHE A 86 -1.25 -9.80 -10.80
CA PHE A 86 -2.01 -10.80 -10.05
C PHE A 86 -1.20 -12.04 -9.64
N ASP A 87 0.12 -11.99 -9.72
CA ASP A 87 1.01 -13.14 -9.47
C ASP A 87 1.64 -13.14 -8.06
N GLN A 88 1.95 -11.96 -7.50
CA GLN A 88 2.56 -11.87 -6.18
C GLN A 88 2.31 -10.50 -5.51
N PRO A 89 2.35 -10.43 -4.17
CA PRO A 89 1.92 -9.23 -3.43
C PRO A 89 2.83 -8.01 -3.60
N THR A 90 4.02 -8.18 -4.15
CA THR A 90 5.02 -7.10 -4.35
C THR A 90 5.09 -6.63 -5.81
N HIS A 91 4.32 -7.22 -6.72
CA HIS A 91 4.45 -6.95 -8.14
C HIS A 91 3.49 -5.84 -8.60
N PHE A 92 4.08 -4.70 -8.98
CA PHE A 92 3.40 -3.52 -9.50
C PHE A 92 4.08 -3.04 -10.78
N GLY A 93 3.30 -2.70 -11.81
CA GLY A 93 3.78 -2.10 -13.04
C GLY A 93 4.82 -2.93 -13.78
N SER A 94 5.56 -2.31 -14.68
CA SER A 94 6.72 -2.92 -15.30
C SER A 94 7.92 -2.81 -14.36
N ASP A 95 8.03 -3.72 -13.41
CA ASP A 95 9.10 -3.71 -12.38
C ASP A 95 10.44 -4.27 -12.89
N THR A 96 10.74 -4.09 -14.17
CA THR A 96 11.98 -4.56 -14.76
C THR A 96 12.99 -3.44 -14.97
N GLY A 97 13.82 -3.21 -13.96
CA GLY A 97 15.06 -2.42 -14.12
C GLY A 97 14.85 -0.94 -14.52
N ALA A 98 15.32 -0.56 -15.69
CA ALA A 98 15.27 0.83 -16.17
C ALA A 98 13.83 1.35 -16.43
N ASN A 99 12.84 0.47 -16.55
CA ASN A 99 11.45 0.83 -16.84
C ASN A 99 10.58 0.94 -15.59
N THR A 100 11.12 0.73 -14.37
CA THR A 100 10.36 0.97 -13.13
C THR A 100 9.83 2.39 -13.11
N SER A 101 8.55 2.58 -12.80
CA SER A 101 7.99 3.94 -12.66
C SER A 101 8.71 4.72 -11.55
N ALA A 102 8.72 6.06 -11.63
CA ALA A 102 9.37 6.88 -10.62
C ALA A 102 8.66 6.77 -9.26
N GLU A 103 7.36 6.50 -9.27
CA GLU A 103 6.54 6.27 -8.08
C GLU A 103 6.97 4.98 -7.35
N LEU A 104 7.11 3.87 -8.08
CA LEU A 104 7.61 2.61 -7.50
C LEU A 104 9.07 2.72 -7.07
N LEU A 105 9.86 3.45 -7.85
CA LEU A 105 11.25 3.73 -7.52
C LEU A 105 11.37 4.50 -6.19
N LEU A 106 10.45 5.43 -5.91
CA LEU A 106 10.40 6.15 -4.62
C LEU A 106 10.30 5.19 -3.42
N PHE A 107 9.36 4.24 -3.45
CA PHE A 107 9.21 3.26 -2.38
C PHE A 107 10.46 2.38 -2.23
N ARG A 108 11.04 1.96 -3.35
CA ARG A 108 12.27 1.16 -3.35
C ARG A 108 13.46 1.93 -2.77
N LEU A 109 13.69 3.19 -3.19
CA LEU A 109 14.76 4.02 -2.66
C LEU A 109 14.54 4.35 -1.18
N ALA A 110 13.31 4.63 -0.78
CA ALA A 110 12.96 4.81 0.63
C ALA A 110 13.07 3.51 1.46
N GLN A 111 13.29 2.35 0.82
CA GLN A 111 13.35 1.04 1.47
C GLN A 111 12.09 0.75 2.28
N VAL A 112 10.93 1.12 1.75
CA VAL A 112 9.62 0.84 2.34
C VAL A 112 8.90 -0.16 1.43
N PRO A 113 8.56 -1.35 1.93
CA PRO A 113 7.83 -2.34 1.15
C PRO A 113 6.46 -1.80 0.74
N LEU A 114 6.12 -1.96 -0.55
CA LEU A 114 4.79 -1.69 -1.10
C LEU A 114 4.15 -3.02 -1.47
N LEU A 115 2.96 -3.28 -0.97
CA LEU A 115 2.25 -4.54 -1.11
C LEU A 115 0.82 -4.34 -1.58
N HIS A 116 0.24 -5.39 -2.17
CA HIS A 116 -1.19 -5.52 -2.42
C HIS A 116 -1.64 -6.96 -2.15
N GLY A 117 -2.94 -7.14 -1.95
CA GLY A 117 -3.53 -8.46 -1.72
C GLY A 117 -4.59 -8.85 -2.77
N TRP A 118 -4.57 -8.28 -3.95
CA TRP A 118 -5.52 -8.61 -5.02
C TRP A 118 -5.02 -9.78 -5.86
N LEU A 119 -4.95 -10.95 -5.22
CA LEU A 119 -4.35 -12.17 -5.78
C LEU A 119 -5.39 -13.29 -5.91
N PRO A 120 -5.47 -13.99 -7.05
CA PRO A 120 -6.29 -15.19 -7.17
C PRO A 120 -5.72 -16.33 -6.31
N ASP A 121 -6.60 -17.18 -5.79
CA ASP A 121 -6.18 -18.38 -5.07
C ASP A 121 -5.55 -19.39 -6.06
N PRO A 122 -4.31 -19.85 -5.87
CA PRO A 122 -3.68 -20.83 -6.75
C PRO A 122 -4.37 -22.19 -6.77
N SER A 123 -5.19 -22.50 -5.76
CA SER A 123 -5.98 -23.74 -5.71
C SER A 123 -7.14 -23.73 -6.69
N ASP A 124 -7.67 -22.56 -7.06
CA ASP A 124 -8.59 -22.39 -8.17
C ASP A 124 -7.81 -22.31 -9.49
N THR A 125 -7.49 -23.48 -10.05
CA THR A 125 -6.61 -23.58 -11.23
C THR A 125 -7.19 -22.93 -12.49
N SER A 126 -8.52 -22.83 -12.62
CA SER A 126 -9.18 -22.20 -13.75
C SER A 126 -9.03 -20.69 -13.68
N LEU A 127 -9.50 -20.09 -12.59
CA LEU A 127 -9.37 -18.67 -12.32
C LEU A 127 -7.90 -18.23 -12.36
N TYR A 128 -7.04 -18.97 -11.68
CA TYR A 128 -5.60 -18.64 -11.62
C TYR A 128 -4.99 -18.55 -13.02
N ARG A 129 -5.31 -19.51 -13.93
CA ARG A 129 -4.83 -19.49 -15.31
C ARG A 129 -5.37 -18.28 -16.08
N SER A 130 -6.66 -17.95 -15.94
CA SER A 130 -7.27 -16.79 -16.58
C SER A 130 -6.65 -15.48 -16.11
N MET A 131 -6.37 -15.35 -14.83
CA MET A 131 -5.70 -14.18 -14.25
C MET A 131 -4.23 -14.07 -14.71
N GLN A 132 -3.52 -15.21 -14.88
CA GLN A 132 -2.16 -15.21 -15.43
C GLN A 132 -2.12 -14.79 -16.92
N GLN A 133 -3.17 -15.03 -17.70
CA GLN A 133 -3.24 -14.57 -19.10
C GLN A 133 -3.34 -13.04 -19.18
N VAL A 134 -4.17 -12.44 -18.36
CA VAL A 134 -4.32 -10.97 -18.32
C VAL A 134 -3.21 -10.27 -17.54
N ARG A 135 -2.54 -10.97 -16.65
CA ARG A 135 -1.36 -10.60 -15.86
C ARG A 135 -1.61 -9.49 -14.83
N SER A 136 -2.24 -8.38 -15.22
CA SER A 136 -2.42 -7.18 -14.38
C SER A 136 -3.82 -6.59 -14.50
N TYR A 137 -4.12 -5.61 -13.67
CA TYR A 137 -5.39 -4.89 -13.74
C TYR A 137 -5.58 -4.17 -15.08
N ASN A 138 -4.54 -3.54 -15.62
CA ASN A 138 -4.60 -2.92 -16.94
C ASN A 138 -4.79 -3.96 -18.06
N GLY A 139 -4.13 -5.11 -17.93
CA GLY A 139 -4.35 -6.24 -18.83
C GLY A 139 -5.77 -6.77 -18.77
N ALA A 140 -6.33 -6.92 -17.57
CA ALA A 140 -7.70 -7.37 -17.36
C ALA A 140 -8.72 -6.38 -17.96
N THR A 141 -8.59 -5.10 -17.69
CA THR A 141 -9.48 -4.07 -18.25
C THR A 141 -9.41 -3.99 -19.78
N THR A 142 -8.19 -4.16 -20.34
CA THR A 142 -7.99 -4.22 -21.80
C THR A 142 -8.66 -5.44 -22.41
N ALA A 143 -8.52 -6.63 -21.79
CA ALA A 143 -9.14 -7.87 -22.27
C ALA A 143 -10.67 -7.77 -22.25
N LEU A 144 -11.25 -7.21 -21.19
CA LEU A 144 -12.69 -7.00 -21.06
C LEU A 144 -13.23 -6.00 -22.11
N ALA A 145 -12.53 -4.90 -22.34
CA ALA A 145 -12.89 -3.91 -23.37
C ALA A 145 -12.85 -4.51 -24.79
N ASN A 146 -11.87 -5.33 -25.08
CA ASN A 146 -11.76 -6.02 -26.38
C ASN A 146 -12.88 -7.04 -26.58
N GLU A 147 -13.26 -7.79 -25.53
CA GLU A 147 -14.40 -8.72 -25.58
C GLU A 147 -15.71 -7.99 -25.91
N GLU A 148 -15.96 -6.86 -25.28
CA GLU A 148 -17.15 -6.03 -25.52
C GLU A 148 -17.16 -5.50 -26.98
N ALA A 149 -16.03 -5.03 -27.48
CA ALA A 149 -15.90 -4.53 -28.85
C ALA A 149 -16.11 -5.60 -29.92
N GLN A 150 -15.68 -6.84 -29.66
CA GLN A 150 -15.78 -7.94 -30.63
C GLN A 150 -17.06 -8.76 -30.47
N SER A 151 -17.86 -8.53 -29.42
CA SER A 151 -19.06 -9.32 -29.08
C SER A 151 -18.81 -10.83 -28.97
N VAL A 152 -17.57 -11.22 -28.69
CA VAL A 152 -17.14 -12.62 -28.52
C VAL A 152 -16.98 -12.88 -27.03
N ARG A 153 -17.81 -13.79 -26.48
CA ARG A 153 -17.72 -14.17 -25.06
C ARG A 153 -16.72 -15.32 -24.90
N ASP A 154 -15.67 -15.08 -24.14
CA ASP A 154 -14.72 -16.12 -23.73
C ASP A 154 -14.91 -16.48 -22.25
N SER A 155 -14.69 -17.76 -21.91
CA SER A 155 -14.78 -18.25 -20.54
C SER A 155 -13.73 -17.60 -19.62
N SER A 156 -12.53 -17.32 -20.13
CA SER A 156 -11.45 -16.69 -19.37
C SER A 156 -11.77 -15.23 -19.01
N THR A 157 -12.33 -14.45 -19.93
CA THR A 157 -12.76 -13.07 -19.66
C THR A 157 -13.94 -13.01 -18.71
N ARG A 158 -14.85 -14.03 -18.73
CA ARG A 158 -15.90 -14.14 -17.74
C ARG A 158 -15.32 -14.34 -16.32
N GLU A 159 -14.37 -15.25 -16.14
CA GLU A 159 -13.72 -15.49 -14.85
C GLU A 159 -13.00 -14.24 -14.34
N VAL A 160 -12.30 -13.52 -15.23
CA VAL A 160 -11.64 -12.25 -14.90
C VAL A 160 -12.66 -11.21 -14.42
N ARG A 161 -13.79 -11.05 -15.12
CA ARG A 161 -14.86 -10.13 -14.74
C ARG A 161 -15.46 -10.49 -13.38
N GLU A 162 -15.75 -11.77 -13.16
CA GLU A 162 -16.28 -12.28 -11.90
C GLU A 162 -15.30 -12.03 -10.73
N PHE A 163 -14.01 -12.25 -10.94
CA PHE A 163 -12.97 -11.97 -9.95
C PHE A 163 -12.91 -10.48 -9.58
N LEU A 164 -12.86 -9.59 -10.55
CA LEU A 164 -12.82 -8.13 -10.29
C LEU A 164 -14.07 -7.66 -9.56
N HIS A 165 -15.23 -8.23 -9.88
CA HIS A 165 -16.51 -7.90 -9.24
C HIS A 165 -16.64 -8.49 -7.83
N ALA A 166 -16.12 -9.70 -7.60
CA ALA A 166 -16.18 -10.37 -6.31
C ALA A 166 -15.28 -9.72 -5.25
N TYR A 167 -14.19 -9.07 -5.68
CA TYR A 167 -13.21 -8.45 -4.79
C TYR A 167 -13.02 -6.95 -5.08
N PRO A 168 -14.07 -6.14 -4.91
CA PRO A 168 -14.03 -4.70 -5.19
C PRO A 168 -13.10 -3.94 -4.23
N THR A 169 -12.83 -4.52 -3.05
CA THR A 169 -11.86 -3.97 -2.08
C THR A 169 -10.41 -4.21 -2.47
N GLN A 170 -10.14 -4.90 -3.59
CA GLN A 170 -8.78 -5.21 -4.06
C GLN A 170 -7.97 -6.05 -3.06
N LEU A 171 -8.68 -6.88 -2.29
CA LEU A 171 -8.10 -7.82 -1.33
C LEU A 171 -8.89 -9.13 -1.40
N THR A 172 -8.18 -10.25 -1.57
CA THR A 172 -8.75 -11.59 -1.51
C THR A 172 -8.35 -12.31 -0.22
N PRO A 173 -9.02 -13.39 0.19
CA PRO A 173 -8.57 -14.19 1.34
C PRO A 173 -7.14 -14.74 1.15
N TRP A 174 -6.82 -15.22 -0.05
CA TRP A 174 -5.46 -15.63 -0.40
C TRP A 174 -4.47 -14.47 -0.33
N GLY A 175 -4.85 -13.30 -0.88
CA GLY A 175 -4.04 -12.10 -0.84
C GLY A 175 -3.77 -11.58 0.57
N LEU A 176 -4.76 -11.65 1.46
CA LEU A 176 -4.56 -11.31 2.88
C LEU A 176 -3.51 -12.20 3.54
N HIS A 177 -3.57 -13.50 3.27
CA HIS A 177 -2.54 -14.46 3.72
C HIS A 177 -1.17 -14.15 3.10
N ALA A 178 -1.11 -13.86 1.79
CA ALA A 178 0.13 -13.53 1.09
C ALA A 178 0.77 -12.23 1.64
N VAL A 179 -0.03 -11.19 1.89
CA VAL A 179 0.43 -9.93 2.51
C VAL A 179 0.98 -10.20 3.91
N SER A 180 0.25 -10.98 4.73
CA SER A 180 0.74 -11.34 6.07
C SER A 180 2.09 -12.05 6.02
N ASN A 181 2.31 -12.95 5.07
CA ASN A 181 3.59 -13.66 4.94
C ASN A 181 4.71 -12.80 4.36
N ALA A 182 4.38 -11.80 3.54
CA ALA A 182 5.36 -10.92 2.92
C ALA A 182 5.98 -9.89 3.90
N ILE A 183 5.30 -9.60 5.01
CA ILE A 183 5.79 -8.66 6.02
C ILE A 183 6.42 -9.47 7.17
N PRO A 184 7.69 -9.29 7.52
CA PRO A 184 8.27 -9.92 8.71
C PRO A 184 7.53 -9.51 9.98
N PRO A 185 7.40 -10.38 11.00
CA PRO A 185 6.81 -10.01 12.28
C PRO A 185 7.50 -8.79 12.90
N GLY A 186 6.70 -7.82 13.34
CA GLY A 186 7.19 -6.57 13.89
C GLY A 186 7.54 -5.51 12.84
N GLU A 187 7.35 -5.75 11.55
CA GLU A 187 7.71 -4.78 10.51
C GLU A 187 6.49 -4.06 9.93
N LEU A 188 6.79 -2.91 9.32
CA LEU A 188 5.85 -2.03 8.65
C LEU A 188 6.00 -2.14 7.13
N ALA A 189 4.88 -2.01 6.43
CA ALA A 189 4.83 -1.88 4.98
C ALA A 189 3.74 -0.87 4.58
N VAL A 190 3.64 -0.56 3.30
CA VAL A 190 2.49 0.15 2.73
C VAL A 190 1.66 -0.84 1.95
N LEU A 191 0.36 -0.87 2.21
CA LEU A 191 -0.62 -1.72 1.53
C LEU A 191 -1.46 -0.89 0.57
N PHE A 192 -1.49 -1.29 -0.70
CA PHE A 192 -2.46 -0.82 -1.68
C PHE A 192 -3.73 -1.67 -1.58
N ARG A 193 -4.83 -1.03 -1.24
CA ARG A 193 -6.15 -1.65 -1.10
C ARG A 193 -7.23 -0.60 -1.34
N ASN A 194 -8.31 -0.97 -2.03
CA ASN A 194 -9.46 -0.09 -2.28
C ASN A 194 -9.05 1.27 -2.91
N SER A 195 -8.11 1.22 -3.86
CA SER A 195 -7.53 2.40 -4.53
C SER A 195 -6.90 3.42 -3.56
N HIS A 196 -6.48 2.95 -2.39
CA HIS A 196 -5.86 3.75 -1.33
C HIS A 196 -4.57 3.09 -0.85
N LEU A 197 -3.65 3.89 -0.32
CA LEU A 197 -2.39 3.43 0.30
C LEU A 197 -2.43 3.70 1.79
N SER A 198 -2.27 2.65 2.59
CA SER A 198 -2.27 2.71 4.05
C SER A 198 -1.02 2.05 4.63
N VAL A 199 -0.58 2.49 5.79
CA VAL A 199 0.46 1.79 6.54
C VAL A 199 -0.13 0.50 7.11
N VAL A 200 0.56 -0.61 6.91
CA VAL A 200 0.23 -1.90 7.52
C VAL A 200 1.38 -2.36 8.42
N TYR A 201 1.02 -2.86 9.60
CA TYR A 201 1.93 -3.43 10.58
C TYR A 201 1.62 -4.92 10.77
N ARG A 202 2.64 -5.77 10.73
CA ARG A 202 2.52 -7.14 11.16
C ARG A 202 2.95 -7.28 12.62
N ARG A 203 2.01 -7.69 13.48
CA ARG A 203 2.23 -7.91 14.90
C ARG A 203 3.35 -8.96 15.13
N ARG A 204 4.16 -8.75 16.16
CA ARG A 204 5.12 -9.75 16.63
C ARG A 204 4.41 -10.84 17.43
N GLU A 205 4.98 -12.04 17.45
CA GLU A 205 4.38 -13.17 18.17
C GLU A 205 4.35 -12.94 19.70
N ASP A 206 5.30 -12.18 20.23
CA ASP A 206 5.40 -11.80 21.64
C ASP A 206 4.48 -10.63 22.03
N GLU A 207 3.82 -9.98 21.06
CA GLU A 207 2.85 -8.90 21.30
C GLU A 207 1.42 -9.46 21.39
N GLY A 208 0.90 -9.56 22.62
CA GLY A 208 -0.48 -9.97 22.87
C GLY A 208 -0.73 -11.49 22.87
N VAL A 209 -2.00 -11.87 22.82
CA VAL A 209 -2.44 -13.28 22.83
C VAL A 209 -2.64 -13.83 21.43
N SER A 210 -2.58 -15.15 21.29
CA SER A 210 -2.72 -15.85 20.00
C SER A 210 -4.03 -15.56 19.24
N SER A 211 -5.07 -15.10 19.93
CA SER A 211 -6.36 -14.72 19.32
C SER A 211 -6.40 -13.30 18.74
N MET A 212 -5.31 -12.53 18.87
CA MET A 212 -5.26 -11.19 18.28
C MET A 212 -4.94 -11.25 16.78
N PRO A 213 -5.42 -10.28 15.98
CA PRO A 213 -5.10 -10.19 14.55
C PRO A 213 -3.60 -10.18 14.27
N ALA A 214 -3.21 -10.66 13.10
CA ALA A 214 -1.81 -10.63 12.66
C ALA A 214 -1.43 -9.29 12.03
N LEU A 215 -2.39 -8.61 11.37
CA LEU A 215 -2.17 -7.37 10.63
C LEU A 215 -3.01 -6.23 11.20
N TYR A 216 -2.42 -5.05 11.21
CA TYR A 216 -3.05 -3.80 11.63
C TYR A 216 -2.79 -2.71 10.61
N MET A 217 -3.78 -1.89 10.30
CA MET A 217 -3.64 -0.71 9.47
C MET A 217 -3.63 0.55 10.34
N LEU A 218 -2.75 1.48 10.02
CA LEU A 218 -2.69 2.77 10.71
C LEU A 218 -3.89 3.63 10.31
N VAL A 219 -4.66 4.09 11.29
CA VAL A 219 -5.76 5.02 11.08
C VAL A 219 -5.18 6.43 10.88
N THR A 220 -5.42 7.01 9.71
CA THR A 220 -4.91 8.33 9.35
C THR A 220 -6.01 9.34 9.02
N ASP A 221 -7.28 8.98 9.14
CA ASP A 221 -8.39 9.91 8.94
C ASP A 221 -8.38 10.99 10.04
N ALA A 222 -8.37 12.26 9.62
CA ALA A 222 -8.35 13.42 10.50
C ALA A 222 -9.56 13.46 11.47
N ALA A 223 -10.66 12.78 11.17
CA ALA A 223 -11.80 12.66 12.08
C ALA A 223 -11.43 11.98 13.40
N PHE A 224 -10.40 11.11 13.41
CA PHE A 224 -9.92 10.42 14.62
C PHE A 224 -8.73 11.10 15.29
N GLN A 225 -8.32 12.31 14.84
CA GLN A 225 -7.14 13.01 15.37
C GLN A 225 -7.16 13.22 16.90
N MET A 226 -8.34 13.33 17.48
CA MET A 226 -8.52 13.55 18.92
C MET A 226 -8.87 12.28 19.70
N ASP A 227 -8.85 11.12 19.08
CA ASP A 227 -9.15 9.83 19.73
C ASP A 227 -7.89 8.97 19.86
N ASP A 228 -7.26 9.05 21.04
CA ASP A 228 -6.03 8.30 21.35
C ASP A 228 -6.24 6.77 21.37
N ARG A 229 -7.49 6.29 21.33
CA ARG A 229 -7.82 4.85 21.33
C ARG A 229 -7.98 4.29 19.92
N THR A 230 -8.04 5.15 18.91
CA THR A 230 -8.24 4.78 17.48
C THR A 230 -6.98 5.09 16.69
N VAL A 231 -5.90 4.35 16.96
CA VAL A 231 -4.61 4.52 16.25
C VAL A 231 -4.41 3.43 15.21
N TRP A 232 -4.80 2.21 15.53
CA TRP A 232 -4.71 1.08 14.64
C TRP A 232 -6.06 0.41 14.46
N GLU A 233 -6.33 -0.07 13.26
CA GLU A 233 -7.46 -0.93 12.96
C GLU A 233 -6.97 -2.32 12.52
N SER A 234 -7.64 -3.39 12.97
CA SER A 234 -7.28 -4.74 12.56
C SER A 234 -7.68 -5.00 11.11
N LEU A 235 -6.82 -5.73 10.38
CA LEU A 235 -7.11 -6.25 9.06
C LEU A 235 -7.32 -7.77 9.16
N GLU A 236 -8.55 -8.17 9.46
CA GLU A 236 -8.93 -9.57 9.72
C GLU A 236 -9.66 -10.22 8.55
N ASP A 237 -10.31 -9.43 7.71
CA ASP A 237 -11.04 -9.90 6.55
C ASP A 237 -10.92 -8.97 5.33
N THR A 238 -11.45 -9.41 4.20
CA THR A 238 -11.36 -8.67 2.93
C THR A 238 -12.31 -7.49 2.84
N ASN A 239 -13.35 -7.43 3.68
CA ASN A 239 -14.44 -6.46 3.58
C ASN A 239 -14.46 -5.46 4.76
N GLY A 240 -13.66 -5.69 5.81
CA GLY A 240 -13.62 -4.85 7.00
C GLY A 240 -14.80 -5.04 7.96
N HIS A 241 -15.54 -6.16 7.87
CA HIS A 241 -16.69 -6.42 8.73
C HIS A 241 -16.31 -6.76 10.18
N HIS A 242 -15.08 -7.24 10.40
CA HIS A 242 -14.56 -7.63 11.71
C HIS A 242 -13.48 -6.67 12.23
N THR A 243 -13.45 -5.45 11.70
CA THR A 243 -12.47 -4.43 12.11
C THR A 243 -12.65 -4.07 13.58
N ARG A 244 -11.54 -4.07 14.31
CA ARG A 244 -11.43 -3.61 15.70
C ARG A 244 -10.38 -2.52 15.77
N PHE A 245 -10.61 -1.53 16.68
CA PHE A 245 -9.68 -0.43 16.89
C PHE A 245 -8.81 -0.66 18.11
N PHE A 246 -7.59 -0.17 18.06
CA PHE A 246 -6.57 -0.34 19.08
C PHE A 246 -5.80 0.97 19.30
N ASP A 247 -5.35 1.19 20.51
CA ASP A 247 -4.39 2.23 20.88
C ASP A 247 -2.96 1.87 20.38
N ALA A 248 -2.00 2.78 20.56
CA ALA A 248 -0.60 2.61 20.15
C ALA A 248 0.29 2.11 21.28
#